data_fbf472d049aed74b300c7bfcb0f30b41
#
_entry.id   fbf472d049aed74b300c7bfcb0f30b41
#
_cell.length_a   1.000
_cell.length_b   1.000
_cell.length_c   1.000
_cell.angle_alpha   90.00
_cell.angle_beta   90.00
_cell.angle_gamma   90.00
#
_symmetry.space_group_name_H-M   'P 1'
#
loop_
_entity.id
_entity.type
_entity.pdbx_description
1 polymer ?
#
loop_
_entity_poly.entity_id
_entity_poly.type
_entity_poly.pdbx_seq_one_letter_code
_entity_poly.pdbx_strand_id
1 'polypeptide(L)'
;LPMIGFPYREPGFSSDLAGYELRGDRGFKGKAAGTNSTTAVWTAGIHSALNNPQMVRHVFFTESAYDAMAFYQANQGKIDLTHSAFVSVGGALSNGQVSELMRHYNMAKAVDCFDNDLPGRIYGMRMAALLDGKRLTITQNGDMLGVETEGKKIEIPVGKASVEELAKHMKLSDRIEVRKPPVNYKDWNDVVRGMPLEALQLKTKFQRDENLARIRTELRERNECKSGFKM
;
A
#
# COMPACT_ATOMS: atom_id res chain seq x y z
N LEU A 1 -7.70 13.76 19.60
CA LEU A 1 -6.75 12.65 19.70
C LEU A 1 -5.50 12.98 18.89
N PRO A 2 -4.28 12.72 19.38
CA PRO A 2 -3.06 13.01 18.65
C PRO A 2 -3.00 12.17 17.37
N MET A 3 -2.60 12.81 16.27
CA MET A 3 -2.40 12.16 14.98
C MET A 3 -1.02 12.50 14.43
N ILE A 4 -0.42 11.57 13.73
CA ILE A 4 0.79 11.79 12.94
C ILE A 4 0.35 12.11 11.51
N GLY A 5 0.84 13.23 10.96
CA GLY A 5 0.58 13.65 9.59
C GLY A 5 1.83 13.49 8.73
N PHE A 6 1.69 12.80 7.60
CA PHE A 6 2.72 12.69 6.58
C PHE A 6 2.36 13.63 5.43
N PRO A 7 3.15 14.70 5.21
CA PRO A 7 2.80 15.74 4.24
C PRO A 7 2.87 15.22 2.80
N TYR A 8 1.82 15.46 2.03
CA TYR A 8 1.75 15.18 0.60
C TYR A 8 2.16 16.39 -0.20
N ARG A 9 2.92 16.14 -1.25
CA ARG A 9 3.37 17.17 -2.22
C ARG A 9 3.29 16.62 -3.62
N GLU A 10 3.16 17.51 -4.58
CA GLU A 10 3.31 17.16 -5.99
C GLU A 10 4.77 16.78 -6.28
N PRO A 11 5.03 15.73 -7.09
CA PRO A 11 6.37 15.43 -7.55
C PRO A 11 6.95 16.62 -8.35
N GLY A 12 8.19 17.02 -8.04
CA GLY A 12 8.85 18.09 -8.77
C GLY A 12 9.03 19.39 -7.99
N PHE A 13 9.08 19.32 -6.65
CA PHE A 13 9.43 20.46 -5.78
C PHE A 13 8.41 21.60 -5.69
N SER A 14 7.14 21.30 -5.79
CA SER A 14 6.19 22.21 -5.17
C SER A 14 6.49 22.24 -3.69
N SER A 15 6.88 23.42 -3.15
CA SER A 15 6.93 23.64 -1.70
C SER A 15 5.53 23.51 -1.10
N ASP A 16 4.51 23.55 -1.94
CA ASP A 16 3.12 23.63 -1.56
C ASP A 16 2.63 22.28 -1.03
N LEU A 17 1.97 22.37 0.11
CA LEU A 17 1.37 21.24 0.76
C LEU A 17 0.08 20.85 0.01
N ALA A 18 0.02 19.62 -0.48
CA ALA A 18 -1.13 19.07 -1.18
C ALA A 18 -2.07 18.25 -0.26
N GLY A 19 -1.74 18.13 1.03
CA GLY A 19 -2.51 17.42 2.02
C GLY A 19 -1.66 16.56 2.94
N TYR A 20 -2.31 15.62 3.64
CA TYR A 20 -1.66 14.72 4.60
C TYR A 20 -2.24 13.32 4.53
N GLU A 21 -1.38 12.33 4.62
CA GLU A 21 -1.74 11.01 5.13
C GLU A 21 -1.75 11.07 6.66
N LEU A 22 -2.80 10.56 7.28
CA LEU A 22 -3.01 10.64 8.72
C LEU A 22 -2.97 9.25 9.37
N ARG A 23 -2.29 9.17 10.49
CA ARG A 23 -2.26 7.99 11.36
C ARG A 23 -2.58 8.43 12.78
N GLY A 24 -3.54 7.79 13.39
CA GLY A 24 -3.96 8.05 14.77
C GLY A 24 -3.78 6.84 15.67
N ASP A 25 -3.99 7.07 16.95
CA ASP A 25 -4.14 6.01 17.91
C ASP A 25 -5.35 5.11 17.55
N ARG A 26 -5.46 3.96 18.16
CA ARG A 26 -6.54 2.97 17.91
C ARG A 26 -6.69 2.55 16.45
N GLY A 27 -5.61 2.65 15.66
CA GLY A 27 -5.56 2.14 14.29
C GLY A 27 -6.21 3.03 13.24
N PHE A 28 -6.49 4.30 13.54
CA PHE A 28 -6.99 5.23 12.53
C PHE A 28 -6.01 5.38 11.37
N LYS A 29 -6.52 5.22 10.15
CA LYS A 29 -5.81 5.40 8.88
C LYS A 29 -6.68 6.23 7.95
N GLY A 30 -6.13 7.30 7.37
CA GLY A 30 -6.90 8.15 6.47
C GLY A 30 -6.07 9.23 5.82
N LYS A 31 -6.74 10.10 5.10
CA LYS A 31 -6.18 11.33 4.55
C LYS A 31 -6.94 12.53 5.11
N ALA A 32 -6.26 13.66 5.28
CA ALA A 32 -6.91 14.92 5.62
C ALA A 32 -7.90 15.31 4.51
N ALA A 33 -8.99 15.97 4.90
CA ALA A 33 -9.96 16.51 3.93
C ALA A 33 -9.26 17.46 2.95
N GLY A 34 -9.59 17.37 1.66
CA GLY A 34 -8.96 18.18 0.61
C GLY A 34 -7.57 17.71 0.14
N THR A 35 -7.06 16.59 0.67
CA THR A 35 -5.78 16.04 0.18
C THR A 35 -5.90 15.65 -1.30
N ASN A 36 -4.97 16.17 -2.13
CA ASN A 36 -4.83 15.72 -3.51
C ASN A 36 -4.31 14.28 -3.53
N SER A 37 -5.19 13.33 -3.81
CA SER A 37 -4.86 11.90 -3.93
C SER A 37 -4.64 11.47 -5.39
N THR A 38 -4.73 12.39 -6.34
CA THR A 38 -4.62 12.07 -7.76
C THR A 38 -3.17 12.03 -8.22
N THR A 39 -2.37 13.01 -7.79
CA THR A 39 -0.98 13.18 -8.23
C THR A 39 0.00 13.32 -7.07
N ALA A 40 -0.44 13.89 -5.92
CA ALA A 40 0.42 14.11 -4.79
C ALA A 40 0.68 12.84 -3.98
N VAL A 41 1.86 12.79 -3.37
CA VAL A 41 2.38 11.68 -2.58
C VAL A 41 3.18 12.19 -1.37
N TRP A 42 3.37 11.35 -0.39
CA TRP A 42 4.45 11.54 0.57
C TRP A 42 5.73 10.94 0.00
N THR A 43 6.83 11.69 0.07
CA THR A 43 8.13 11.24 -0.40
C THR A 43 9.19 11.42 0.68
N ALA A 44 10.04 10.41 0.85
CA ALA A 44 11.22 10.44 1.70
C ALA A 44 12.47 10.02 0.92
N GLY A 45 13.61 10.53 1.36
CA GLY A 45 14.93 10.24 0.81
C GLY A 45 15.95 11.18 1.39
N ILE A 46 17.21 11.00 1.06
CA ILE A 46 18.23 11.97 1.47
C ILE A 46 18.14 13.23 0.60
N HIS A 47 18.55 14.35 1.17
CA HIS A 47 18.43 15.67 0.54
C HIS A 47 19.07 15.73 -0.86
N SER A 48 20.24 15.15 -1.05
CA SER A 48 20.92 15.13 -2.35
C SER A 48 20.15 14.36 -3.42
N ALA A 49 19.50 13.25 -3.09
CA ALA A 49 18.69 12.47 -4.01
C ALA A 49 17.40 13.21 -4.36
N LEU A 50 16.69 13.76 -3.37
CA LEU A 50 15.43 14.48 -3.59
C LEU A 50 15.63 15.77 -4.41
N ASN A 51 16.73 16.48 -4.21
CA ASN A 51 17.04 17.71 -4.96
C ASN A 51 17.69 17.47 -6.33
N ASN A 52 18.06 16.22 -6.62
CA ASN A 52 18.64 15.87 -7.92
C ASN A 52 17.95 14.61 -8.49
N PRO A 53 16.76 14.77 -9.06
CA PRO A 53 15.95 13.64 -9.54
C PRO A 53 16.66 12.77 -10.59
N GLN A 54 17.63 13.36 -11.33
CA GLN A 54 18.42 12.63 -12.32
C GLN A 54 19.39 11.61 -11.68
N MET A 55 19.69 11.75 -10.41
CA MET A 55 20.52 10.78 -9.69
C MET A 55 19.72 9.58 -9.18
N VAL A 56 18.41 9.72 -8.99
CA VAL A 56 17.56 8.65 -8.48
C VAL A 56 17.49 7.52 -9.51
N ARG A 57 17.75 6.30 -9.06
CA ARG A 57 17.70 5.06 -9.85
C ARG A 57 16.55 4.15 -9.46
N HIS A 58 16.05 4.29 -8.23
CA HIS A 58 14.93 3.50 -7.73
C HIS A 58 13.93 4.38 -6.99
N VAL A 59 12.65 4.26 -7.35
CA VAL A 59 11.53 4.85 -6.62
C VAL A 59 10.73 3.70 -6.01
N PHE A 60 10.76 3.57 -4.68
CA PHE A 60 10.10 2.51 -3.93
C PHE A 60 8.67 2.93 -3.58
N PHE A 61 7.70 2.26 -4.20
CA PHE A 61 6.27 2.53 -4.03
C PHE A 61 5.68 1.65 -2.94
N THR A 62 5.04 2.25 -1.94
CA THR A 62 4.34 1.58 -0.84
C THR A 62 2.93 2.14 -0.66
N GLU A 63 2.07 1.40 0.05
CA GLU A 63 0.71 1.86 0.34
C GLU A 63 0.68 2.98 1.37
N SER A 64 1.57 2.96 2.35
CA SER A 64 1.62 3.94 3.42
C SER A 64 3.04 4.41 3.73
N ALA A 65 3.14 5.58 4.37
CA ALA A 65 4.42 6.10 4.85
C ALA A 65 5.07 5.15 5.88
N TYR A 66 4.27 4.45 6.69
CA TYR A 66 4.78 3.43 7.61
C TYR A 66 5.40 2.25 6.87
N ASP A 67 4.79 1.79 5.77
CA ASP A 67 5.34 0.69 4.97
C ASP A 67 6.63 1.12 4.28
N ALA A 68 6.74 2.37 3.83
CA ALA A 68 7.97 2.91 3.27
C ALA A 68 9.12 2.91 4.30
N MET A 69 8.86 3.38 5.52
CA MET A 69 9.84 3.36 6.61
C MET A 69 10.20 1.93 7.02
N ALA A 70 9.21 1.05 7.12
CA ALA A 70 9.41 -0.36 7.45
C ALA A 70 10.19 -1.10 6.36
N PHE A 71 9.88 -0.84 5.07
CA PHE A 71 10.67 -1.37 3.96
C PHE A 71 12.14 -0.98 4.07
N TYR A 72 12.41 0.32 4.30
CA TYR A 72 13.77 0.78 4.51
C TYR A 72 14.45 0.09 5.70
N GLN A 73 13.77 0.00 6.85
CA GLN A 73 14.30 -0.64 8.05
C GLN A 73 14.61 -2.13 7.82
N ALA A 74 13.73 -2.86 7.15
CA ALA A 74 13.92 -4.28 6.84
C ALA A 74 15.05 -4.54 5.84
N ASN A 75 15.40 -3.53 5.01
CA ASN A 75 16.43 -3.62 3.97
C ASN A 75 17.63 -2.70 4.24
N GLN A 76 17.79 -2.24 5.46
CA GLN A 76 18.90 -1.36 5.85
C GLN A 76 20.25 -1.97 5.46
N GLY A 77 21.13 -1.16 4.88
CA GLY A 77 22.43 -1.60 4.38
C GLY A 77 22.43 -2.27 3.00
N LYS A 78 21.23 -2.53 2.41
CA LYS A 78 21.08 -3.09 1.06
C LYS A 78 20.59 -2.06 0.04
N ILE A 79 20.27 -0.85 0.50
CA ILE A 79 19.72 0.24 -0.32
C ILE A 79 20.72 1.39 -0.38
N ASP A 80 21.05 1.80 -1.59
CA ASP A 80 21.82 3.02 -1.82
C ASP A 80 20.88 4.24 -1.72
N LEU A 81 20.96 4.92 -0.58
CA LEU A 81 20.13 6.11 -0.32
C LEU A 81 20.42 7.27 -1.25
N THR A 82 21.63 7.35 -1.81
CA THR A 82 22.02 8.45 -2.72
C THR A 82 21.28 8.38 -4.05
N HIS A 83 20.76 7.19 -4.39
CA HIS A 83 20.06 6.93 -5.65
C HIS A 83 18.62 6.43 -5.44
N SER A 84 18.03 6.70 -4.26
CA SER A 84 16.73 6.16 -3.88
C SER A 84 15.75 7.24 -3.41
N ALA A 85 14.47 7.08 -3.81
CA ALA A 85 13.34 7.80 -3.27
C ALA A 85 12.28 6.79 -2.77
N PHE A 86 11.70 7.05 -1.61
CA PHE A 86 10.64 6.24 -1.00
C PHE A 86 9.33 7.00 -1.06
N VAL A 87 8.27 6.34 -1.45
CA VAL A 87 6.99 6.98 -1.73
C VAL A 87 5.84 6.23 -1.08
N SER A 88 4.94 6.98 -0.43
CA SER A 88 3.62 6.49 -0.02
C SER A 88 2.55 7.09 -0.93
N VAL A 89 1.68 6.22 -1.46
CA VAL A 89 0.49 6.62 -2.24
C VAL A 89 -0.73 6.85 -1.34
N GLY A 90 -0.66 6.46 -0.05
CA GLY A 90 -1.69 6.66 0.97
C GLY A 90 -2.93 5.80 0.77
N GLY A 91 -2.76 4.54 0.49
CA GLY A 91 -3.81 3.57 0.23
C GLY A 91 -3.98 3.28 -1.25
N ALA A 92 -5.06 3.73 -1.88
CA ALA A 92 -5.33 3.42 -3.29
C ALA A 92 -4.37 4.15 -4.24
N LEU A 93 -3.69 3.38 -5.11
CA LEU A 93 -2.80 3.89 -6.15
C LEU A 93 -3.59 4.62 -7.24
N SER A 94 -3.18 5.84 -7.56
CA SER A 94 -3.64 6.61 -8.73
C SER A 94 -2.65 6.48 -9.89
N ASN A 95 -3.17 6.42 -11.11
CA ASN A 95 -2.35 6.49 -12.32
C ASN A 95 -1.55 7.81 -12.39
N GLY A 96 -2.15 8.92 -11.93
CA GLY A 96 -1.50 10.23 -11.88
C GLY A 96 -0.27 10.23 -10.98
N GLN A 97 -0.34 9.59 -9.80
CA GLN A 97 0.81 9.47 -8.90
C GLN A 97 1.99 8.76 -9.59
N VAL A 98 1.74 7.63 -10.25
CA VAL A 98 2.80 6.91 -10.98
C VAL A 98 3.36 7.75 -12.10
N SER A 99 2.49 8.33 -12.95
CA SER A 99 2.91 9.11 -14.12
C SER A 99 3.76 10.32 -13.73
N GLU A 100 3.32 11.10 -12.73
CA GLU A 100 4.04 12.29 -12.28
C GLU A 100 5.36 11.94 -11.61
N LEU A 101 5.39 10.91 -10.75
CA LEU A 101 6.63 10.45 -10.12
C LEU A 101 7.64 9.96 -11.15
N MET A 102 7.22 9.14 -12.10
CA MET A 102 8.12 8.56 -13.09
C MET A 102 8.50 9.53 -14.22
N ARG A 103 7.75 10.62 -14.39
CA ARG A 103 8.15 11.78 -15.18
C ARG A 103 9.22 12.59 -14.45
N HIS A 104 9.06 12.80 -13.16
CA HIS A 104 10.03 13.53 -12.32
C HIS A 104 11.34 12.74 -12.17
N TYR A 105 11.25 11.46 -11.83
CA TYR A 105 12.38 10.54 -11.68
C TYR A 105 12.57 9.71 -12.95
N ASN A 106 12.73 10.36 -14.10
CA ASN A 106 12.67 9.71 -15.42
C ASN A 106 13.78 8.69 -15.71
N MET A 107 14.89 8.75 -14.94
CA MET A 107 16.01 7.79 -15.02
C MET A 107 15.84 6.59 -14.06
N ALA A 108 14.78 6.58 -13.25
CA ALA A 108 14.59 5.57 -12.24
C ALA A 108 13.75 4.39 -12.74
N LYS A 109 13.96 3.23 -12.10
CA LYS A 109 13.00 2.13 -12.09
C LYS A 109 11.97 2.36 -10.97
N ALA A 110 10.71 2.03 -11.24
CA ALA A 110 9.71 1.89 -10.21
C ALA A 110 9.91 0.56 -9.49
N VAL A 111 9.87 0.56 -8.17
CA VAL A 111 9.97 -0.66 -7.37
C VAL A 111 8.63 -0.89 -6.66
N ASP A 112 7.96 -1.98 -7.00
CA ASP A 112 6.72 -2.42 -6.38
C ASP A 112 7.00 -3.01 -5.00
N CYS A 113 6.76 -2.21 -3.95
CA CYS A 113 6.85 -2.60 -2.55
C CYS A 113 5.47 -2.64 -1.86
N PHE A 114 4.38 -2.72 -2.63
CA PHE A 114 3.02 -2.81 -2.10
C PHE A 114 2.79 -4.11 -1.32
N ASP A 115 1.71 -4.14 -0.55
CA ASP A 115 1.29 -5.27 0.27
C ASP A 115 1.12 -6.58 -0.54
N ASN A 116 1.17 -7.70 0.16
CA ASN A 116 0.93 -9.04 -0.43
C ASN A 116 -0.55 -9.36 -0.63
N ASP A 117 -1.46 -8.50 -0.16
CA ASP A 117 -2.90 -8.70 -0.38
C ASP A 117 -3.31 -8.41 -1.84
N LEU A 118 -4.54 -8.76 -2.19
CA LEU A 118 -5.01 -8.60 -3.57
C LEU A 118 -4.95 -7.15 -4.09
N PRO A 119 -5.38 -6.13 -3.32
CA PRO A 119 -5.20 -4.73 -3.72
C PRO A 119 -3.76 -4.37 -4.04
N GLY A 120 -2.81 -4.68 -3.16
CA GLY A 120 -1.39 -4.36 -3.37
C GLY A 120 -0.78 -5.06 -4.58
N ARG A 121 -1.23 -6.31 -4.87
CA ARG A 121 -0.84 -7.02 -6.10
C ARG A 121 -1.43 -6.38 -7.35
N ILE A 122 -2.68 -5.93 -7.31
CA ILE A 122 -3.32 -5.20 -8.40
C ILE A 122 -2.62 -3.86 -8.66
N TYR A 123 -2.15 -3.17 -7.63
CA TYR A 123 -1.40 -1.91 -7.79
C TYR A 123 -0.08 -2.15 -8.53
N GLY A 124 0.66 -3.21 -8.20
CA GLY A 124 1.85 -3.61 -8.92
C GLY A 124 1.58 -3.88 -10.40
N MET A 125 0.53 -4.64 -10.71
CA MET A 125 0.11 -4.93 -12.10
C MET A 125 -0.26 -3.65 -12.87
N ARG A 126 -1.03 -2.75 -12.27
CA ARG A 126 -1.41 -1.47 -12.88
C ARG A 126 -0.19 -0.58 -13.14
N MET A 127 0.71 -0.48 -12.14
CA MET A 127 1.95 0.28 -12.26
C MET A 127 2.81 -0.26 -13.40
N ALA A 128 3.02 -1.59 -13.48
CA ALA A 128 3.79 -2.23 -14.53
C ALA A 128 3.25 -1.91 -15.92
N ALA A 129 1.95 -2.03 -16.14
CA ALA A 129 1.34 -1.72 -17.42
C ALA A 129 1.43 -0.22 -17.76
N LEU A 130 1.22 0.66 -16.76
CA LEU A 130 1.26 2.11 -16.97
C LEU A 130 2.65 2.61 -17.38
N LEU A 131 3.71 1.98 -16.88
CA LEU A 131 5.10 2.28 -17.29
C LEU A 131 5.36 1.98 -18.77
N ASP A 132 4.54 1.12 -19.38
CA ASP A 132 4.54 0.81 -20.81
C ASP A 132 3.48 1.60 -21.59
N GLY A 133 2.90 2.63 -21.00
CA GLY A 133 1.85 3.44 -21.61
C GLY A 133 0.49 2.75 -21.70
N LYS A 134 0.32 1.60 -21.07
CA LYS A 134 -0.92 0.81 -21.11
C LYS A 134 -1.76 1.05 -19.87
N ARG A 135 -3.08 1.04 -20.02
CA ARG A 135 -4.02 1.09 -18.90
C ARG A 135 -4.70 -0.26 -18.74
N LEU A 136 -4.76 -0.74 -17.51
CA LEU A 136 -5.50 -1.96 -17.18
C LEU A 136 -6.86 -1.61 -16.58
N THR A 137 -7.90 -2.26 -17.08
CA THR A 137 -9.17 -2.43 -16.39
C THR A 137 -9.17 -3.81 -15.76
N ILE A 138 -9.30 -3.87 -14.43
CA ILE A 138 -9.29 -5.12 -13.69
C ILE A 138 -10.63 -5.27 -12.98
N THR A 139 -11.30 -6.39 -13.25
CA THR A 139 -12.58 -6.78 -12.62
C THR A 139 -12.41 -8.12 -11.95
N GLN A 140 -12.97 -8.27 -10.76
CA GLN A 140 -12.97 -9.57 -10.06
C GLN A 140 -14.32 -10.27 -10.24
N ASN A 141 -14.28 -11.53 -10.68
CA ASN A 141 -15.42 -12.41 -10.80
C ASN A 141 -15.10 -13.72 -10.04
N GLY A 142 -15.56 -13.82 -8.79
CA GLY A 142 -15.21 -14.94 -7.91
C GLY A 142 -13.70 -15.06 -7.72
N ASP A 143 -13.14 -16.20 -8.06
CA ASP A 143 -11.70 -16.50 -7.92
C ASP A 143 -10.86 -16.10 -9.16
N MET A 144 -11.44 -15.39 -10.12
CA MET A 144 -10.78 -14.93 -11.33
C MET A 144 -10.74 -13.41 -11.41
N LEU A 145 -9.66 -12.88 -11.96
CA LEU A 145 -9.53 -11.48 -12.37
C LEU A 145 -9.62 -11.41 -13.89
N GLY A 146 -10.62 -10.70 -14.40
CA GLY A 146 -10.65 -10.24 -15.78
C GLY A 146 -9.75 -9.02 -15.91
N VAL A 147 -8.71 -9.11 -16.72
CA VAL A 147 -7.75 -8.01 -16.99
C VAL A 147 -7.88 -7.63 -18.45
N GLU A 148 -8.22 -6.37 -18.70
CA GLU A 148 -8.43 -5.83 -20.05
C GLU A 148 -7.48 -4.66 -20.31
N THR A 149 -6.84 -4.68 -21.49
CA THR A 149 -6.00 -3.59 -22.00
C THR A 149 -5.97 -3.59 -23.52
N GLU A 150 -6.09 -2.44 -24.15
CA GLU A 150 -5.98 -2.26 -25.62
C GLU A 150 -6.85 -3.26 -26.42
N GLY A 151 -8.06 -3.58 -25.92
CA GLY A 151 -8.97 -4.54 -26.54
C GLY A 151 -8.60 -6.02 -26.34
N LYS A 152 -7.51 -6.32 -25.63
CA LYS A 152 -7.12 -7.67 -25.25
C LYS A 152 -7.64 -7.98 -23.86
N LYS A 153 -8.35 -9.09 -23.71
CA LYS A 153 -8.86 -9.58 -22.43
C LYS A 153 -8.17 -10.89 -22.05
N ILE A 154 -7.71 -10.97 -20.82
CA ILE A 154 -7.11 -12.17 -20.22
C ILE A 154 -7.76 -12.44 -18.86
N GLU A 155 -7.71 -13.67 -18.42
CA GLU A 155 -8.18 -14.09 -17.10
C GLU A 155 -7.00 -14.62 -16.27
N ILE A 156 -6.88 -14.12 -15.05
CA ILE A 156 -5.82 -14.51 -14.11
C ILE A 156 -6.49 -14.97 -12.81
N PRO A 157 -6.18 -16.18 -12.29
CA PRO A 157 -6.64 -16.58 -10.97
C PRO A 157 -6.23 -15.59 -9.90
N VAL A 158 -7.13 -15.22 -8.98
CA VAL A 158 -6.87 -14.28 -7.87
C VAL A 158 -5.61 -14.67 -7.10
N GLY A 159 -5.41 -15.96 -6.83
CA GLY A 159 -4.22 -16.46 -6.14
C GLY A 159 -2.90 -16.26 -6.90
N LYS A 160 -2.94 -16.03 -8.23
CA LYS A 160 -1.77 -15.84 -9.09
C LYS A 160 -1.58 -14.37 -9.52
N ALA A 161 -2.47 -13.47 -9.11
CA ALA A 161 -2.37 -12.06 -9.47
C ALA A 161 -1.00 -11.50 -9.07
N SER A 162 -0.18 -11.12 -10.04
CA SER A 162 1.15 -10.55 -9.85
C SER A 162 1.68 -9.91 -11.14
N VAL A 163 2.73 -9.12 -11.03
CA VAL A 163 3.44 -8.54 -12.19
C VAL A 163 4.02 -9.65 -13.07
N GLU A 164 4.57 -10.69 -12.46
CA GLU A 164 5.17 -11.84 -13.17
C GLU A 164 4.11 -12.63 -13.94
N GLU A 165 2.91 -12.82 -13.36
CA GLU A 165 1.83 -13.49 -14.09
C GLU A 165 1.33 -12.63 -15.25
N LEU A 166 1.19 -11.31 -15.04
CA LEU A 166 0.83 -10.38 -16.11
C LEU A 166 1.86 -10.41 -17.26
N ALA A 167 3.16 -10.50 -16.94
CA ALA A 167 4.25 -10.57 -17.92
C ALA A 167 4.18 -11.78 -18.87
N LYS A 168 3.51 -12.87 -18.47
CA LYS A 168 3.29 -14.03 -19.35
C LYS A 168 2.29 -13.73 -20.47
N HIS A 169 1.42 -12.77 -20.27
CA HIS A 169 0.33 -12.42 -21.18
C HIS A 169 0.61 -11.18 -22.04
N MET A 170 1.51 -10.31 -21.56
CA MET A 170 1.91 -9.11 -22.28
C MET A 170 3.38 -8.77 -22.03
N LYS A 171 4.00 -8.17 -23.02
CA LYS A 171 5.36 -7.65 -22.86
C LYS A 171 5.32 -6.48 -21.88
N LEU A 172 6.15 -6.57 -20.83
CA LEU A 172 6.41 -5.50 -19.87
C LEU A 172 7.87 -5.05 -20.01
N SER A 173 8.11 -3.75 -19.81
CA SER A 173 9.46 -3.18 -19.81
C SER A 173 10.23 -3.58 -18.54
N ASP A 174 11.54 -3.36 -18.58
CA ASP A 174 12.43 -3.51 -17.42
C ASP A 174 12.40 -2.32 -16.46
N ARG A 175 11.46 -1.39 -16.66
CA ARG A 175 11.29 -0.19 -15.80
C ARG A 175 10.66 -0.50 -14.46
N ILE A 176 10.14 -1.71 -14.25
CA ILE A 176 9.59 -2.16 -12.98
C ILE A 176 10.46 -3.25 -12.35
N GLU A 177 10.65 -3.15 -11.05
CA GLU A 177 11.23 -4.17 -10.18
C GLU A 177 10.21 -4.52 -9.11
N VAL A 178 10.14 -5.78 -8.70
CA VAL A 178 9.20 -6.26 -7.66
C VAL A 178 9.97 -6.62 -6.40
N ARG A 179 9.62 -5.97 -5.28
CA ARG A 179 10.15 -6.27 -3.94
C ARG A 179 9.01 -6.33 -2.94
N LYS A 180 8.36 -7.47 -2.88
CA LYS A 180 7.25 -7.73 -1.95
C LYS A 180 7.74 -8.10 -0.55
N PRO A 181 6.93 -7.89 0.49
CA PRO A 181 7.15 -8.54 1.79
C PRO A 181 7.32 -10.04 1.62
N PRO A 182 8.06 -10.74 2.51
CA PRO A 182 8.09 -12.20 2.50
C PRO A 182 6.68 -12.79 2.53
N VAL A 183 6.47 -13.93 1.87
CA VAL A 183 5.15 -14.52 1.61
C VAL A 183 4.29 -14.74 2.85
N ASN A 184 4.91 -14.92 4.00
CA ASN A 184 4.24 -15.10 5.30
C ASN A 184 3.87 -13.78 6.01
N TYR A 185 4.10 -12.63 5.40
CA TYR A 185 3.73 -11.31 5.93
C TYR A 185 2.79 -10.60 4.95
N LYS A 186 1.86 -9.84 5.50
CA LYS A 186 0.94 -9.02 4.69
C LYS A 186 1.65 -7.81 4.10
N ASP A 187 2.33 -7.05 4.93
CA ASP A 187 2.97 -5.78 4.61
C ASP A 187 4.35 -5.67 5.27
N TRP A 188 5.10 -4.62 4.93
CA TRP A 188 6.45 -4.38 5.45
C TRP A 188 6.44 -4.02 6.94
N ASN A 189 5.39 -3.40 7.42
CA ASN A 189 5.22 -3.06 8.83
C ASN A 189 5.11 -4.33 9.68
N ASP A 190 4.39 -5.33 9.18
CA ASP A 190 4.28 -6.64 9.83
C ASP A 190 5.64 -7.38 9.84
N VAL A 191 6.45 -7.23 8.80
CA VAL A 191 7.83 -7.78 8.77
C VAL A 191 8.67 -7.21 9.90
N VAL A 192 8.71 -5.88 10.04
CA VAL A 192 9.50 -5.21 11.08
C VAL A 192 9.00 -5.52 12.49
N ARG A 193 7.69 -5.72 12.64
CA ARG A 193 7.05 -6.07 13.91
C ARG A 193 7.16 -7.56 14.26
N GLY A 194 7.67 -8.39 13.33
CA GLY A 194 7.72 -9.84 13.51
C GLY A 194 6.33 -10.47 13.65
N MET A 195 5.34 -9.96 12.90
CA MET A 195 3.93 -10.39 12.97
C MET A 195 3.50 -11.11 11.67
N PRO A 196 3.85 -12.39 11.48
CA PRO A 196 3.41 -13.13 10.31
C PRO A 196 1.89 -13.35 10.29
N LEU A 197 1.36 -13.65 9.10
CA LEU A 197 -0.08 -13.83 8.86
C LEU A 197 -0.75 -14.80 9.84
N GLU A 198 -0.08 -15.88 10.21
CA GLU A 198 -0.59 -16.83 11.20
C GLU A 198 -0.79 -16.18 12.58
N ALA A 199 0.17 -15.37 13.01
CA ALA A 199 0.07 -14.64 14.30
C ALA A 199 -1.05 -13.60 14.26
N LEU A 200 -1.26 -12.93 13.13
CA LEU A 200 -2.37 -11.99 12.94
C LEU A 200 -3.73 -12.69 12.98
N GLN A 201 -3.85 -13.85 12.35
CA GLN A 201 -5.09 -14.65 12.39
C GLN A 201 -5.43 -15.10 13.81
N LEU A 202 -4.44 -15.58 14.57
CA LEU A 202 -4.62 -15.97 15.97
C LEU A 202 -5.04 -14.77 16.83
N LYS A 203 -4.40 -13.62 16.66
CA LYS A 203 -4.75 -12.41 17.40
C LYS A 203 -6.17 -11.94 17.08
N THR A 204 -6.58 -11.97 15.82
CA THR A 204 -7.93 -11.59 15.39
C THR A 204 -8.97 -12.54 15.97
N LYS A 205 -8.69 -13.84 15.99
CA LYS A 205 -9.57 -14.85 16.59
C LYS A 205 -9.71 -14.61 18.08
N PHE A 206 -8.61 -14.43 18.81
CA PHE A 206 -8.62 -14.17 20.24
C PHE A 206 -9.42 -12.92 20.58
N GLN A 207 -9.20 -11.81 19.87
CA GLN A 207 -9.91 -10.55 20.06
C GLN A 207 -11.41 -10.66 19.75
N ARG A 208 -11.78 -11.49 18.78
CA ARG A 208 -13.18 -11.83 18.48
C ARG A 208 -13.82 -12.62 19.60
N ASP A 209 -13.12 -13.60 20.16
CA ASP A 209 -13.62 -14.45 21.25
C ASP A 209 -13.78 -13.63 22.55
N GLU A 210 -12.84 -12.74 22.87
CA GLU A 210 -12.98 -11.79 24.00
C GLU A 210 -14.18 -10.86 23.84
N ASN A 211 -14.37 -10.28 22.64
CA ASN A 211 -15.51 -9.41 22.37
C ASN A 211 -16.84 -10.16 22.50
N LEU A 212 -16.92 -11.41 22.02
CA LEU A 212 -18.11 -12.25 22.16
C LEU A 212 -18.38 -12.60 23.63
N ALA A 213 -17.33 -12.88 24.41
CA ALA A 213 -17.48 -13.15 25.86
C ALA A 213 -18.03 -11.92 26.59
N ARG A 214 -17.48 -10.72 26.29
CA ARG A 214 -17.98 -9.44 26.87
C ARG A 214 -19.44 -9.19 26.54
N ILE A 215 -19.83 -9.34 25.27
CA ILE A 215 -21.23 -9.15 24.83
C ILE A 215 -22.17 -10.13 25.54
N ARG A 216 -21.76 -11.38 25.72
CA ARG A 216 -22.55 -12.39 26.45
C ARG A 216 -22.76 -12.03 27.92
N THR A 217 -21.72 -11.46 28.57
CA THR A 217 -21.81 -10.99 29.96
C THR A 217 -22.77 -9.82 30.07
N GLU A 218 -22.62 -8.80 29.21
CA GLU A 218 -23.51 -7.63 29.17
C GLU A 218 -24.99 -8.00 28.91
N LEU A 219 -25.24 -9.02 28.06
CA LEU A 219 -26.60 -9.52 27.80
C LEU A 219 -27.17 -10.26 28.99
N ARG A 220 -26.36 -11.02 29.74
CA ARG A 220 -26.81 -11.68 30.98
C ARG A 220 -27.19 -10.64 32.04
N GLU A 221 -26.36 -9.67 32.30
CA GLU A 221 -26.63 -8.60 33.27
C GLU A 221 -27.91 -7.82 32.93
N ARG A 222 -28.13 -7.50 31.63
CA ARG A 222 -29.38 -6.86 31.18
C ARG A 222 -30.62 -7.72 31.38
N ASN A 223 -30.53 -9.04 31.24
CA ASN A 223 -31.65 -9.92 31.41
C ASN A 223 -31.95 -10.15 32.91
N GLU A 224 -30.94 -10.21 33.75
CA GLU A 224 -31.10 -10.27 35.21
C GLU A 224 -31.74 -8.99 35.79
N CYS A 225 -31.32 -7.81 35.27
CA CYS A 225 -31.96 -6.55 35.65
C CYS A 225 -33.44 -6.47 35.24
N LYS A 226 -33.83 -7.07 34.10
CA LYS A 226 -35.23 -7.10 33.65
C LYS A 226 -36.10 -8.11 34.43
N SER A 227 -35.50 -9.16 34.95
CA SER A 227 -36.24 -10.17 35.77
C SER A 227 -36.44 -9.71 37.22
N GLY A 228 -35.58 -8.80 37.73
CA GLY A 228 -35.71 -8.21 39.06
C GLY A 228 -36.80 -7.13 39.21
N PHE A 229 -37.48 -6.72 38.13
CA PHE A 229 -38.53 -5.70 38.15
C PHE A 229 -39.96 -6.25 38.03
N LYS A 230 -40.17 -7.53 38.30
CA LYS A 230 -41.48 -8.15 38.42
C LYS A 230 -41.74 -8.50 39.87
N MET A 231 -42.14 -7.55 40.66
CA MET A 231 -42.98 -7.68 41.85
C MET A 231 -44.06 -6.60 41.81
#